data_803ac02424edba6a474ad53b683b0421
#
_entry.id   803ac02424edba6a474ad53b683b0421
#
_cell.length_a   1.000
_cell.length_b   1.000
_cell.length_c   1.000
_cell.angle_alpha   90.00
_cell.angle_beta   90.00
_cell.angle_gamma   90.00
#
_symmetry.space_group_name_H-M   'P 1'
#
loop_
_entity.id
_entity.type
_entity.pdbx_description
1 polymer ?
#
loop_
_entity_poly.entity_id
_entity_poly.type
_entity_poly.pdbx_seq_one_letter_code
_entity_poly.pdbx_strand_id
1 'polypeptide(L)'
;MNEVDFLNSLLAINPSLRFSGLVEKSGHLSASVIREGISEHLKGRNPEISYSQSAYIIDLRKIFENELGSLNSVIYIYDKVIMFSIPIRNHVVVISSDKNINIDSVFKQVQSFIKNSEIELDLELDVKNIGQDKKESVRNLYD
;
A
#
# COMPACT_ATOMS: atom_id res chain seq x y z
N MET A 1 -4.61 -1.31 16.15
CA MET A 1 -4.45 -0.22 15.14
C MET A 1 -5.28 -0.56 13.92
N ASN A 2 -6.25 0.28 13.54
CA ASN A 2 -7.01 0.05 12.33
C ASN A 2 -6.27 0.60 11.08
N GLU A 3 -6.81 0.37 9.89
CA GLU A 3 -6.16 0.75 8.63
C GLU A 3 -5.93 2.27 8.53
N VAL A 4 -6.93 3.08 8.92
CA VAL A 4 -6.83 4.54 8.87
C VAL A 4 -5.80 5.06 9.87
N ASP A 5 -5.74 4.51 11.08
CA ASP A 5 -4.73 4.87 12.08
C ASP A 5 -3.32 4.55 11.59
N PHE A 6 -3.15 3.39 10.97
CA PHE A 6 -1.88 3.00 10.36
C PHE A 6 -1.44 4.01 9.29
N LEU A 7 -2.35 4.38 8.38
CA LEU A 7 -2.05 5.31 7.30
C LEU A 7 -1.75 6.72 7.81
N ASN A 8 -2.49 7.19 8.82
CA ASN A 8 -2.21 8.49 9.46
C ASN A 8 -0.84 8.48 10.14
N SER A 9 -0.52 7.43 10.86
CA SER A 9 0.77 7.30 11.54
C SER A 9 1.92 7.24 10.54
N LEU A 10 1.70 6.59 9.40
CA LEU A 10 2.67 6.54 8.30
C LEU A 10 2.97 7.94 7.75
N LEU A 11 1.95 8.75 7.49
CA LEU A 11 2.14 10.13 7.02
C LEU A 11 2.87 11.00 8.06
N ALA A 12 2.71 10.71 9.33
CA ALA A 12 3.32 11.50 10.41
C ALA A 12 4.84 11.33 10.52
N ILE A 13 5.42 10.28 9.92
CA ILE A 13 6.86 10.03 10.06
C ILE A 13 7.74 11.02 9.29
N ASN A 14 7.20 11.67 8.25
CA ASN A 14 7.96 12.63 7.45
C ASN A 14 7.00 13.66 6.83
N PRO A 15 7.27 14.96 6.98
CA PRO A 15 6.40 16.01 6.45
C PRO A 15 6.35 16.05 4.91
N SER A 16 7.28 15.42 4.22
CA SER A 16 7.29 15.34 2.75
C SER A 16 6.27 14.35 2.20
N LEU A 17 5.71 13.47 3.03
CA LEU A 17 4.71 12.51 2.60
C LEU A 17 3.37 13.21 2.39
N ARG A 18 2.76 12.97 1.22
CA ARG A 18 1.55 13.66 0.76
C ARG A 18 0.29 12.81 0.94
N PHE A 19 0.40 11.53 0.64
CA PHE A 19 -0.70 10.59 0.56
C PHE A 19 -0.23 9.22 1.03
N SER A 20 -1.12 8.47 1.68
CA SER A 20 -0.93 7.05 1.93
C SER A 20 -2.22 6.30 1.69
N GLY A 21 -2.14 5.12 1.11
CA GLY A 21 -3.28 4.27 0.81
C GLY A 21 -2.96 2.81 0.98
N LEU A 22 -3.99 2.02 1.25
CA LEU A 22 -3.91 0.57 1.35
C LEU A 22 -4.76 -0.02 0.22
N VAL A 23 -4.13 -0.75 -0.68
CA VAL A 23 -4.74 -1.32 -1.88
C VAL A 23 -4.84 -2.82 -1.71
N GLU A 24 -6.02 -3.36 -1.96
CA GLU A 24 -6.24 -4.81 -1.96
C GLU A 24 -5.60 -5.46 -3.21
N LYS A 25 -5.39 -6.75 -3.16
CA LYS A 25 -4.83 -7.52 -4.28
C LYS A 25 -5.63 -7.35 -5.56
N SER A 26 -6.94 -7.14 -5.45
CA SER A 26 -7.83 -6.86 -6.58
C SER A 26 -7.62 -5.51 -7.24
N GLY A 27 -6.84 -4.62 -6.63
CA GLY A 27 -6.64 -3.24 -7.07
C GLY A 27 -7.59 -2.24 -6.43
N HIS A 28 -8.52 -2.70 -5.57
CA HIS A 28 -9.44 -1.81 -4.86
C HIS A 28 -8.75 -1.11 -3.70
N LEU A 29 -8.96 0.21 -3.57
CA LEU A 29 -8.44 1.00 -2.47
C LEU A 29 -9.33 0.80 -1.24
N SER A 30 -8.79 0.12 -0.20
CA SER A 30 -9.55 -0.17 1.01
C SER A 30 -9.57 0.98 2.00
N ALA A 31 -8.51 1.77 2.05
CA ALA A 31 -8.41 2.97 2.89
C ALA A 31 -7.36 3.92 2.34
N SER A 32 -7.53 5.20 2.59
CA SER A 32 -6.54 6.21 2.18
C SER A 32 -6.62 7.44 3.06
N VAL A 33 -5.49 8.13 3.16
CA VAL A 33 -5.37 9.40 3.86
C VAL A 33 -4.53 10.34 3.01
N ILE A 34 -4.99 11.57 2.85
CA ILE A 34 -4.22 12.65 2.23
C ILE A 34 -3.86 13.67 3.29
N ARG A 35 -2.64 14.21 3.23
CA ARG A 35 -2.21 15.26 4.15
C ARG A 35 -3.06 16.51 3.95
N GLU A 36 -3.49 17.12 5.06
CA GLU A 36 -4.26 18.37 5.05
C GLU A 36 -3.51 19.46 4.27
N GLY A 37 -4.25 20.21 3.45
CA GLY A 37 -3.69 21.29 2.64
C GLY A 37 -3.02 20.86 1.35
N ILE A 38 -2.92 19.56 1.08
CA ILE A 38 -2.31 19.02 -0.14
C ILE A 38 -3.37 18.88 -1.24
N SER A 39 -3.01 19.37 -2.44
CA SER A 39 -3.78 19.17 -3.66
C SER A 39 -3.28 17.92 -4.39
N GLU A 40 -4.18 17.02 -4.79
CA GLU A 40 -3.81 15.84 -5.55
C GLU A 40 -3.36 16.22 -6.97
N HIS A 41 -2.27 15.60 -7.45
CA HIS A 41 -1.80 15.77 -8.82
C HIS A 41 -2.68 15.03 -9.82
N LEU A 42 -3.15 13.84 -9.45
CA LEU A 42 -4.02 13.02 -10.30
C LEU A 42 -5.46 13.50 -10.22
N LYS A 43 -6.14 13.57 -11.35
CA LYS A 43 -7.51 14.08 -11.48
C LYS A 43 -8.47 13.00 -12.00
N GLY A 44 -9.76 13.18 -11.73
CA GLY A 44 -10.82 12.32 -12.20
C GLY A 44 -10.66 10.88 -11.71
N ARG A 45 -10.61 9.92 -12.63
CA ARG A 45 -10.45 8.48 -12.34
C ARG A 45 -9.00 8.05 -12.28
N ASN A 46 -8.03 8.93 -12.55
CA ASN A 46 -6.62 8.58 -12.56
C ASN A 46 -6.07 8.07 -11.23
N PRO A 47 -6.49 8.58 -10.04
CA PRO A 47 -6.05 7.98 -8.78
C PRO A 47 -6.40 6.49 -8.68
N GLU A 48 -7.63 6.11 -8.98
CA GLU A 48 -8.08 4.71 -8.93
C GLU A 48 -7.30 3.83 -9.90
N ILE A 49 -7.04 4.33 -11.12
CA ILE A 49 -6.25 3.62 -12.13
C ILE A 49 -4.82 3.40 -11.62
N SER A 50 -4.21 4.42 -11.03
CA SER A 50 -2.85 4.33 -10.47
C SER A 50 -2.75 3.27 -9.37
N TYR A 51 -3.73 3.22 -8.47
CA TYR A 51 -3.73 2.23 -7.38
C TYR A 51 -3.92 0.80 -7.91
N SER A 52 -4.85 0.61 -8.83
CA SER A 52 -5.05 -0.68 -9.48
C SER A 52 -3.79 -1.17 -10.20
N GLN A 53 -3.13 -0.28 -10.93
CA GLN A 53 -1.88 -0.61 -11.63
C GLN A 53 -0.76 -0.96 -10.66
N SER A 54 -0.65 -0.28 -9.51
CA SER A 54 0.36 -0.59 -8.50
C SER A 54 0.22 -2.01 -7.98
N ALA A 55 -0.99 -2.45 -7.69
CA ALA A 55 -1.26 -3.82 -7.25
C ALA A 55 -0.98 -4.83 -8.37
N TYR A 56 -1.40 -4.51 -9.60
CA TYR A 56 -1.21 -5.37 -10.76
C TYR A 56 0.27 -5.58 -11.10
N ILE A 57 1.08 -4.51 -11.07
CA ILE A 57 2.52 -4.60 -11.35
C ILE A 57 3.20 -5.51 -10.33
N ILE A 58 2.88 -5.37 -9.05
CA ILE A 58 3.45 -6.23 -8.00
C ILE A 58 3.06 -7.68 -8.22
N ASP A 59 1.81 -7.95 -8.58
CA ASP A 59 1.34 -9.31 -8.86
C ASP A 59 2.04 -9.92 -10.06
N LEU A 60 2.19 -9.17 -11.15
CA LEU A 60 2.92 -9.61 -12.34
C LEU A 60 4.38 -9.98 -12.05
N ARG A 61 5.03 -9.21 -11.18
CA ARG A 61 6.45 -9.43 -10.85
C ARG A 61 6.69 -10.68 -9.99
N LYS A 62 5.65 -11.25 -9.39
CA LYS A 62 5.78 -12.46 -8.54
C LYS A 62 6.35 -13.67 -9.27
N ILE A 63 6.20 -13.75 -10.58
CA ILE A 63 6.75 -14.87 -11.36
C ILE A 63 8.29 -14.99 -11.24
N PHE A 64 8.96 -13.92 -10.84
CA PHE A 64 10.42 -13.89 -10.70
C PHE A 64 10.90 -14.13 -9.26
N GLU A 65 9.99 -14.33 -8.30
CA GLU A 65 10.36 -14.47 -6.88
C GLU A 65 11.23 -15.68 -6.59
N ASN A 66 11.07 -16.77 -7.35
CA ASN A 66 11.91 -17.97 -7.16
C ASN A 66 13.39 -17.72 -7.49
N GLU A 67 13.66 -16.81 -8.42
CA GLU A 67 15.04 -16.49 -8.84
C GLU A 67 15.60 -15.27 -8.11
N LEU A 68 14.77 -14.27 -7.85
CA LEU A 68 15.20 -12.96 -7.34
C LEU A 68 14.88 -12.75 -5.85
N GLY A 69 14.10 -13.62 -5.23
CA GLY A 69 13.54 -13.40 -3.89
C GLY A 69 12.29 -12.56 -3.93
N SER A 70 11.71 -12.30 -2.75
CA SER A 70 10.48 -11.53 -2.62
C SER A 70 10.66 -10.09 -3.08
N LEU A 71 9.67 -9.55 -3.79
CA LEU A 71 9.65 -8.15 -4.18
C LEU A 71 9.31 -7.29 -2.95
N ASN A 72 10.23 -6.42 -2.54
CA ASN A 72 10.05 -5.58 -1.34
C ASN A 72 9.36 -4.25 -1.63
N SER A 73 9.62 -3.67 -2.80
CA SER A 73 9.06 -2.34 -3.13
C SER A 73 9.27 -2.00 -4.60
N VAL A 74 8.44 -1.07 -5.07
CA VAL A 74 8.59 -0.41 -6.36
C VAL A 74 8.60 1.09 -6.11
N ILE A 75 9.55 1.81 -6.70
CA ILE A 75 9.69 3.25 -6.56
C ILE A 75 9.48 3.90 -7.93
N TYR A 76 8.55 4.85 -8.00
CA TYR A 76 8.24 5.60 -9.21
C TYR A 76 8.74 7.03 -9.01
N ILE A 77 9.66 7.47 -9.86
CA ILE A 77 10.22 8.81 -9.78
C ILE A 77 9.66 9.64 -10.94
N TYR A 78 8.72 10.52 -10.63
CA TYR A 78 8.15 11.47 -11.57
C TYR A 78 8.77 12.86 -11.35
N ASP A 79 8.60 13.75 -12.33
CA ASP A 79 9.09 15.12 -12.21
C ASP A 79 8.44 15.90 -11.06
N LYS A 80 7.18 15.57 -10.73
CA LYS A 80 6.40 16.30 -9.73
C LYS A 80 6.26 15.57 -8.40
N VAL A 81 6.46 14.27 -8.36
CA VAL A 81 6.15 13.45 -7.19
C VAL A 81 6.97 12.16 -7.22
N ILE A 82 7.26 11.62 -6.05
CA ILE A 82 7.85 10.29 -5.92
C ILE A 82 6.80 9.39 -5.24
N MET A 83 6.63 8.18 -5.77
CA MET A 83 5.67 7.22 -5.25
C MET A 83 6.37 5.93 -4.87
N PHE A 84 5.91 5.33 -3.77
CA PHE A 84 6.37 4.03 -3.29
C PHE A 84 5.19 3.07 -3.27
N SER A 85 5.41 1.84 -3.73
CA SER A 85 4.47 0.73 -3.60
C SER A 85 5.14 -0.39 -2.84
N ILE A 86 4.61 -0.75 -1.68
CA ILE A 86 5.22 -1.73 -0.77
C ILE A 86 4.21 -2.83 -0.49
N PRO A 87 4.48 -4.08 -0.93
CA PRO A 87 3.56 -5.18 -0.64
C PRO A 87 3.59 -5.56 0.84
N ILE A 88 2.41 -5.78 1.41
CA ILE A 88 2.20 -6.34 2.74
C ILE A 88 1.22 -7.49 2.61
N ARG A 89 1.69 -8.73 2.57
CA ARG A 89 0.87 -9.92 2.34
C ARG A 89 -0.04 -9.75 1.11
N ASN A 90 -1.36 -9.69 1.29
CA ASN A 90 -2.34 -9.57 0.21
C ASN A 90 -2.72 -8.13 -0.11
N HIS A 91 -2.00 -7.16 0.43
CA HIS A 91 -2.25 -5.74 0.23
C HIS A 91 -0.99 -5.04 -0.27
N VAL A 92 -1.16 -3.83 -0.78
CA VAL A 92 -0.07 -2.95 -1.21
C VAL A 92 -0.26 -1.61 -0.52
N VAL A 93 0.76 -1.14 0.19
CA VAL A 93 0.79 0.23 0.70
C VAL A 93 1.33 1.12 -0.42
N VAL A 94 0.55 2.13 -0.81
CA VAL A 94 0.97 3.15 -1.77
C VAL A 94 1.16 4.47 -1.05
N ILE A 95 2.28 5.14 -1.32
CA ILE A 95 2.65 6.39 -0.65
C ILE A 95 3.16 7.33 -1.72
N SER A 96 2.81 8.62 -1.61
CA SER A 96 3.43 9.66 -2.43
C SER A 96 4.15 10.68 -1.55
N SER A 97 5.20 11.25 -2.09
CA SER A 97 5.98 12.29 -1.43
C SER A 97 6.30 13.43 -2.39
N ASP A 98 6.72 14.56 -1.82
CA ASP A 98 7.27 15.65 -2.60
C ASP A 98 8.50 15.17 -3.39
N LYS A 99 8.78 15.83 -4.51
CA LYS A 99 9.90 15.47 -5.38
C LYS A 99 11.28 15.75 -4.77
N ASN A 100 11.37 16.75 -3.89
CA ASN A 100 12.64 17.21 -3.30
C ASN A 100 12.93 16.49 -1.98
N ILE A 101 13.15 15.17 -2.06
CA ILE A 101 13.48 14.34 -0.91
C ILE A 101 14.78 13.58 -1.17
N ASN A 102 15.42 13.16 -0.09
CA ASN A 102 16.41 12.09 -0.18
C ASN A 102 15.66 10.76 -0.21
N ILE A 103 15.58 10.15 -1.40
CA ILE A 103 14.78 8.94 -1.63
C ILE A 103 15.21 7.81 -0.69
N ASP A 104 16.50 7.58 -0.54
CA ASP A 104 17.02 6.51 0.32
C ASP A 104 16.62 6.70 1.78
N SER A 105 16.77 7.92 2.29
CA SER A 105 16.42 8.26 3.67
C SER A 105 14.93 8.10 3.94
N VAL A 106 14.08 8.66 3.09
CA VAL A 106 12.62 8.59 3.25
C VAL A 106 12.13 7.15 3.10
N PHE A 107 12.66 6.43 2.11
CA PHE A 107 12.32 5.02 1.91
C PHE A 107 12.65 4.16 3.13
N LYS A 108 13.82 4.36 3.73
CA LYS A 108 14.23 3.64 4.94
C LYS A 108 13.31 3.95 6.13
N GLN A 109 12.90 5.20 6.30
CA GLN A 109 11.94 5.59 7.34
C GLN A 109 10.59 4.89 7.15
N VAL A 110 10.07 4.90 5.94
CA VAL A 110 8.81 4.25 5.58
C VAL A 110 8.90 2.74 5.81
N GLN A 111 9.96 2.11 5.32
CA GLN A 111 10.17 0.68 5.43
C GLN A 111 10.28 0.23 6.89
N SER A 112 11.02 0.98 7.71
CA SER A 112 11.17 0.70 9.13
C SER A 112 9.83 0.83 9.87
N PHE A 113 9.05 1.86 9.56
CA PHE A 113 7.74 2.05 10.16
C PHE A 113 6.79 0.88 9.81
N ILE A 114 6.73 0.50 8.55
CA ILE A 114 5.88 -0.60 8.07
C ILE A 114 6.28 -1.91 8.76
N LYS A 115 7.56 -2.21 8.83
CA LYS A 115 8.08 -3.41 9.47
C LYS A 115 7.72 -3.47 10.95
N ASN A 116 7.84 -2.36 11.67
CA ASN A 116 7.52 -2.29 13.10
C ASN A 116 6.01 -2.38 13.37
N SER A 117 5.18 -1.98 12.42
CA SER A 117 3.71 -2.01 12.53
C SER A 117 3.09 -3.26 11.93
N GLU A 118 3.86 -4.06 11.21
CA GLU A 118 3.38 -5.19 10.40
C GLU A 118 2.61 -6.22 11.21
N ILE A 119 3.06 -6.54 12.41
CA ILE A 119 2.43 -7.56 13.26
C ILE A 119 0.97 -7.19 13.58
N GLU A 120 0.73 -5.97 14.02
CA GLU A 120 -0.63 -5.50 14.35
C GLU A 120 -1.53 -5.41 13.12
N LEU A 121 -1.01 -4.86 12.02
CA LEU A 121 -1.75 -4.72 10.78
C LEU A 121 -2.06 -6.08 10.15
N ASP A 122 -1.10 -7.01 10.16
CA ASP A 122 -1.27 -8.37 9.67
C ASP A 122 -2.34 -9.12 10.45
N LEU A 123 -2.39 -8.97 11.77
CA LEU A 123 -3.42 -9.60 12.61
C LEU A 123 -4.83 -9.12 12.21
N GLU A 124 -5.02 -7.83 11.98
CA GLU A 124 -6.31 -7.30 11.51
C GLU A 124 -6.69 -7.83 10.12
N LEU A 125 -5.75 -7.82 9.18
CA LEU A 125 -5.97 -8.32 7.82
C LEU A 125 -6.26 -9.82 7.82
N ASP A 126 -5.57 -10.61 8.64
CA ASP A 126 -5.80 -12.05 8.77
C ASP A 126 -7.18 -12.36 9.35
N VAL A 127 -7.63 -11.61 10.33
CA VAL A 127 -8.99 -11.77 10.88
C VAL A 127 -10.05 -11.52 9.82
N LYS A 128 -9.90 -10.48 8.98
CA LYS A 128 -10.80 -10.21 7.86
C LYS A 128 -10.79 -11.35 6.84
N ASN A 129 -9.62 -11.86 6.47
CA ASN A 129 -9.47 -12.94 5.51
C ASN A 129 -10.09 -14.25 6.02
N ILE A 130 -9.88 -14.60 7.28
CA ILE A 130 -10.50 -15.78 7.91
C ILE A 130 -12.03 -15.68 7.84
N GLY A 131 -12.59 -14.51 8.09
CA GLY A 131 -14.02 -14.27 7.98
C GLY A 131 -14.54 -14.49 6.56
N GLN A 132 -13.84 -14.06 5.54
CA GLN A 132 -14.17 -14.26 4.12
C GLN A 132 -14.06 -15.75 3.73
N ASP A 133 -13.00 -16.42 4.10
CA ASP A 133 -12.78 -17.83 3.81
C ASP A 133 -13.88 -18.70 4.40
N LYS A 134 -14.31 -18.41 5.63
CA LYS A 134 -15.44 -19.10 6.26
C LYS A 134 -16.74 -18.89 5.50
N LYS A 135 -17.00 -17.69 5.00
CA LYS A 135 -18.20 -17.39 4.19
C LYS A 135 -18.18 -18.15 2.87
N GLU A 136 -17.05 -18.20 2.20
CA GLU A 136 -16.89 -18.95 0.95
C GLU A 136 -17.05 -20.45 1.17
N SER A 137 -16.49 -21.00 2.24
CA SER A 137 -16.63 -22.42 2.61
C SER A 137 -18.10 -22.79 2.87
N VAL A 138 -18.85 -21.93 3.54
CA VAL A 138 -20.29 -22.14 3.78
C VAL A 138 -21.09 -22.10 2.47
N ARG A 139 -20.76 -21.18 1.55
CA ARG A 139 -21.39 -21.14 0.23
C ARG A 139 -21.18 -22.43 -0.55
N ASN A 140 -19.95 -22.93 -0.58
CA ASN A 140 -19.61 -24.15 -1.30
C ASN A 140 -20.29 -25.39 -0.74
N LEU A 141 -20.68 -25.41 0.54
CA LEU A 141 -21.43 -26.50 1.16
C LEU A 141 -22.88 -26.57 0.70
N TYR A 142 -23.48 -25.46 0.27
CA TYR A 142 -24.89 -25.37 -0.12
C TYR A 142 -25.10 -25.25 -1.64
N ASP A 143 -24.04 -25.09 -2.40
CA ASP A 143 -24.06 -25.11 -3.86
C ASP A 143 -23.78 -26.51 -4.40
#